data_56562d82eb7701ae219e6d0a1bda7fef
#
_entry.id   56562d82eb7701ae219e6d0a1bda7fef
#
_cell.length_a   1.000
_cell.length_b   1.000
_cell.length_c   1.000
_cell.angle_alpha   90.00
_cell.angle_beta   90.00
_cell.angle_gamma   90.00
#
_symmetry.space_group_name_H-M   'P 1'
#
loop_
_entity.id
_entity.type
_entity.pdbx_description
1 polymer ?
#
loop_
_entity_poly.entity_id
_entity_poly.type
_entity_poly.pdbx_seq_one_letter_code
_entity_poly.pdbx_strand_id
1 'polypeptide(L)'
;MAARKRGRWVARERRKERLKTGLIGGVGCLVLLVVFWKVVWPYFVGGLALVGGAAAGWWSWRTDQLVKGRDHQWRRNEALKAGHRSLTEVDTMSGGEFEDFVVDLCRRDGCTEVRRVGGSHDDGADVLGRLPDGRSMVIQCKRYSPKSRIPSREVRDLLGARVHFKVDVAIFVTTTYFTGPSERTAVQNGVIAVHRDHLGLWNNGVSLLSLSEVNGAGQGDRRHRARWKETYE
;
A
#
# COMPACT_ATOMS: atom_id res chain seq x y z
N MET A 1 -44.28 -69.11 41.25
CA MET A 1 -43.65 -67.73 41.50
C MET A 1 -42.18 -67.66 41.20
N ALA A 2 -41.39 -68.70 40.98
CA ALA A 2 -39.95 -68.70 40.77
C ALA A 2 -39.51 -68.25 39.34
N ALA A 3 -40.23 -68.53 38.27
CA ALA A 3 -39.87 -68.22 36.87
C ALA A 3 -39.89 -66.74 36.58
N ARG A 4 -40.75 -65.95 37.19
CA ARG A 4 -40.89 -64.50 36.99
C ARG A 4 -39.72 -63.70 37.61
N LYS A 5 -39.05 -64.23 38.61
CA LYS A 5 -37.87 -63.61 39.25
C LYS A 5 -36.61 -63.82 38.41
N ARG A 6 -36.43 -64.99 37.75
CA ARG A 6 -35.26 -65.27 36.87
C ARG A 6 -35.22 -64.37 35.63
N GLY A 7 -36.36 -64.14 35.00
CA GLY A 7 -36.41 -63.25 33.80
C GLY A 7 -36.02 -61.78 34.07
N ARG A 8 -36.42 -61.25 35.24
CA ARG A 8 -36.05 -59.90 35.67
C ARG A 8 -34.57 -59.77 36.01
N TRP A 9 -33.93 -60.79 36.50
CA TRP A 9 -32.50 -60.77 36.82
C TRP A 9 -31.67 -60.80 35.56
N VAL A 10 -31.94 -61.66 34.60
CA VAL A 10 -31.29 -61.73 33.30
C VAL A 10 -31.44 -60.41 32.46
N ALA A 11 -32.60 -59.78 32.51
CA ALA A 11 -32.86 -58.52 31.85
C ALA A 11 -32.06 -57.36 32.48
N ARG A 12 -31.87 -57.42 33.83
CA ARG A 12 -31.07 -56.39 34.53
C ARG A 12 -29.57 -56.57 34.28
N GLU A 13 -29.06 -57.77 34.09
CA GLU A 13 -27.71 -58.11 33.78
C GLU A 13 -27.37 -57.63 32.32
N ARG A 14 -28.22 -57.95 31.33
CA ARG A 14 -28.10 -57.52 29.97
C ARG A 14 -28.15 -55.98 29.83
N ARG A 15 -28.91 -55.31 30.68
CA ARG A 15 -28.95 -53.83 30.67
C ARG A 15 -27.69 -53.24 31.25
N LYS A 16 -27.06 -53.84 32.25
CA LYS A 16 -25.78 -53.44 32.83
C LYS A 16 -24.65 -53.63 31.82
N GLU A 17 -24.64 -54.74 31.10
CA GLU A 17 -23.66 -55.03 30.08
C GLU A 17 -23.75 -54.03 28.86
N ARG A 18 -24.97 -53.69 28.43
CA ARG A 18 -25.19 -52.68 27.39
C ARG A 18 -24.78 -51.28 27.85
N LEU A 19 -25.00 -50.97 29.12
CA LEU A 19 -24.53 -49.69 29.69
C LEU A 19 -23.00 -49.63 29.77
N LYS A 20 -22.34 -50.70 30.15
CA LYS A 20 -20.87 -50.77 30.19
C LYS A 20 -20.26 -50.65 28.80
N THR A 21 -20.79 -51.37 27.80
CA THR A 21 -20.33 -51.30 26.42
C THR A 21 -20.56 -49.90 25.81
N GLY A 22 -21.70 -49.27 26.12
CA GLY A 22 -21.96 -47.88 25.68
C GLY A 22 -21.03 -46.88 26.35
N LEU A 23 -20.71 -47.06 27.62
CA LEU A 23 -19.81 -46.19 28.37
C LEU A 23 -18.36 -46.29 27.86
N ILE A 24 -17.90 -47.53 27.61
CA ILE A 24 -16.56 -47.78 27.03
C ILE A 24 -16.44 -47.21 25.62
N GLY A 25 -17.48 -47.39 24.78
CA GLY A 25 -17.52 -46.79 23.44
C GLY A 25 -17.52 -45.25 23.47
N GLY A 26 -18.29 -44.66 24.39
CA GLY A 26 -18.32 -43.19 24.58
C GLY A 26 -16.98 -42.60 25.04
N VAL A 27 -16.35 -43.27 26.02
CA VAL A 27 -15.02 -42.86 26.51
C VAL A 27 -13.96 -43.01 25.40
N GLY A 28 -13.99 -44.10 24.62
CA GLY A 28 -13.10 -44.30 23.49
C GLY A 28 -13.24 -43.21 22.43
N CYS A 29 -14.46 -42.84 22.08
CA CYS A 29 -14.75 -41.77 21.13
C CYS A 29 -14.25 -40.39 21.64
N LEU A 30 -14.43 -40.12 22.93
CA LEU A 30 -13.98 -38.88 23.57
C LEU A 30 -12.45 -38.78 23.62
N VAL A 31 -11.77 -39.89 23.88
CA VAL A 31 -10.29 -39.97 23.83
C VAL A 31 -9.78 -39.74 22.43
N LEU A 32 -10.39 -40.34 21.41
CA LEU A 32 -10.05 -40.14 20.01
C LEU A 32 -10.24 -38.66 19.58
N LEU A 33 -11.32 -38.03 20.02
CA LEU A 33 -11.55 -36.59 19.75
C LEU A 33 -10.50 -35.70 20.43
N VAL A 34 -10.12 -36.00 21.66
CA VAL A 34 -9.09 -35.24 22.39
C VAL A 34 -7.71 -35.43 21.76
N VAL A 35 -7.36 -36.66 21.38
CA VAL A 35 -6.09 -36.96 20.70
C VAL A 35 -6.04 -36.31 19.34
N PHE A 36 -7.12 -36.40 18.55
CA PHE A 36 -7.22 -35.71 17.27
C PHE A 36 -7.02 -34.20 17.45
N TRP A 37 -7.72 -33.57 18.40
CA TRP A 37 -7.63 -32.14 18.64
C TRP A 37 -6.23 -31.70 19.11
N LYS A 38 -5.62 -32.42 20.02
CA LYS A 38 -4.31 -32.06 20.58
C LYS A 38 -3.13 -32.40 19.65
N VAL A 39 -3.24 -33.45 18.85
CA VAL A 39 -2.13 -33.94 18.03
C VAL A 39 -2.23 -33.45 16.58
N VAL A 40 -3.38 -33.54 15.95
CA VAL A 40 -3.55 -33.27 14.53
C VAL A 40 -3.77 -31.78 14.25
N TRP A 41 -4.57 -31.11 15.08
CA TRP A 41 -4.92 -29.70 14.92
C TRP A 41 -3.72 -28.72 14.87
N PRO A 42 -2.71 -28.84 15.77
CA PRO A 42 -1.54 -27.96 15.71
C PRO A 42 -0.75 -28.07 14.42
N TYR A 43 -0.63 -29.30 13.87
CA TYR A 43 0.07 -29.51 12.58
C TYR A 43 -0.71 -28.92 11.40
N PHE A 44 -2.04 -29.00 11.45
CA PHE A 44 -2.90 -28.40 10.43
C PHE A 44 -2.80 -26.87 10.44
N VAL A 45 -2.88 -26.25 11.63
CA VAL A 45 -2.71 -24.81 11.79
C VAL A 45 -1.30 -24.35 11.41
N GLY A 46 -0.26 -25.10 11.81
CA GLY A 46 1.12 -24.83 11.45
C GLY A 46 1.34 -24.91 9.94
N GLY A 47 0.79 -25.92 9.28
CA GLY A 47 0.84 -26.06 7.82
C GLY A 47 0.15 -24.91 7.09
N LEU A 48 -1.01 -24.49 7.58
CA LEU A 48 -1.76 -23.36 7.02
C LEU A 48 -1.01 -22.02 7.18
N ALA A 49 -0.37 -21.84 8.33
CA ALA A 49 0.46 -20.66 8.59
C ALA A 49 1.71 -20.61 7.70
N LEU A 50 2.37 -21.75 7.47
CA LEU A 50 3.51 -21.83 6.55
C LEU A 50 3.11 -21.54 5.09
N VAL A 51 2.00 -22.12 4.62
CA VAL A 51 1.49 -21.86 3.27
C VAL A 51 1.06 -20.40 3.10
N GLY A 52 0.35 -19.86 4.09
CA GLY A 52 -0.04 -18.44 4.10
C GLY A 52 1.15 -17.49 4.12
N GLY A 53 2.16 -17.77 4.94
CA GLY A 53 3.40 -17.00 4.99
C GLY A 53 4.20 -17.06 3.68
N ALA A 54 4.30 -18.24 3.08
CA ALA A 54 4.97 -18.43 1.79
C ALA A 54 4.21 -17.69 0.65
N ALA A 55 2.89 -17.77 0.64
CA ALA A 55 2.05 -17.06 -0.33
C ALA A 55 2.17 -15.54 -0.20
N ALA A 56 2.14 -15.02 1.03
CA ALA A 56 2.32 -13.59 1.30
C ALA A 56 3.73 -13.11 0.92
N GLY A 57 4.76 -13.89 1.24
CA GLY A 57 6.14 -13.61 0.85
C GLY A 57 6.33 -13.61 -0.67
N TRP A 58 5.76 -14.60 -1.36
CA TRP A 58 5.79 -14.68 -2.83
C TRP A 58 5.04 -13.50 -3.47
N TRP A 59 3.87 -13.15 -2.94
CA TRP A 59 3.07 -12.01 -3.43
C TRP A 59 3.83 -10.69 -3.26
N SER A 60 4.43 -10.45 -2.09
CA SER A 60 5.21 -9.24 -1.83
C SER A 60 6.47 -9.16 -2.70
N TRP A 61 7.16 -10.29 -2.90
CA TRP A 61 8.32 -10.37 -3.78
C TRP A 61 7.94 -10.13 -5.24
N ARG A 62 6.84 -10.71 -5.71
CA ARG A 62 6.36 -10.54 -7.10
C ARG A 62 5.96 -9.10 -7.39
N THR A 63 5.22 -8.46 -6.47
CA THR A 63 4.84 -7.04 -6.63
C THR A 63 6.06 -6.13 -6.62
N ASP A 64 7.04 -6.38 -5.74
CA ASP A 64 8.30 -5.64 -5.68
C ASP A 64 9.12 -5.78 -6.98
N GLN A 65 9.17 -6.96 -7.58
CA GLN A 65 9.86 -7.20 -8.86
C GLN A 65 9.19 -6.47 -10.04
N LEU A 66 7.86 -6.48 -10.10
CA LEU A 66 7.12 -5.78 -11.15
C LEU A 66 7.32 -4.26 -11.07
N VAL A 67 7.30 -3.70 -9.87
CA VAL A 67 7.54 -2.27 -9.63
C VAL A 67 8.98 -1.90 -10.02
N LYS A 68 9.99 -2.66 -9.57
CA LYS A 68 11.40 -2.42 -9.89
C LYS A 68 11.72 -2.52 -11.38
N GLY A 69 11.16 -3.50 -12.07
CA GLY A 69 11.41 -3.70 -13.50
C GLY A 69 10.91 -2.51 -14.32
N ARG A 70 9.72 -2.00 -14.03
CA ARG A 70 9.14 -0.82 -14.71
C ARG A 70 9.94 0.46 -14.44
N ASP A 71 10.37 0.67 -13.20
CA ASP A 71 11.16 1.82 -12.80
C ASP A 71 12.53 1.87 -13.50
N HIS A 72 13.21 0.73 -13.63
CA HIS A 72 14.50 0.66 -14.31
C HIS A 72 14.41 0.96 -15.80
N GLN A 73 13.40 0.46 -16.51
CA GLN A 73 13.20 0.76 -17.93
C GLN A 73 12.84 2.23 -18.12
N TRP A 74 11.95 2.76 -17.31
CA TRP A 74 11.51 4.13 -17.36
C TRP A 74 12.70 5.11 -17.13
N ARG A 75 13.47 4.92 -16.05
CA ARG A 75 14.65 5.76 -15.76
C ARG A 75 15.69 5.74 -16.88
N ARG A 76 15.90 4.59 -17.50
CA ARG A 76 16.86 4.47 -18.60
C ARG A 76 16.42 5.27 -19.83
N ASN A 77 15.13 5.22 -20.18
CA ASN A 77 14.58 5.97 -21.30
C ASN A 77 14.54 7.47 -21.03
N GLU A 78 14.25 7.87 -19.80
CA GLU A 78 14.13 9.28 -19.42
C GLU A 78 15.50 9.95 -19.17
N ALA A 79 16.47 9.23 -18.64
CA ALA A 79 17.84 9.72 -18.52
C ALA A 79 18.46 10.09 -19.91
N LEU A 80 17.99 9.45 -20.97
CA LEU A 80 18.40 9.77 -22.34
C LEU A 80 17.73 11.03 -22.89
N LYS A 81 16.58 11.46 -22.33
CA LYS A 81 15.82 12.64 -22.79
C LYS A 81 16.04 13.88 -21.91
N ALA A 82 16.52 13.71 -20.70
CA ALA A 82 16.64 14.79 -19.72
C ALA A 82 17.85 15.69 -20.00
N GLY A 83 17.61 16.84 -20.57
CA GLY A 83 18.53 17.96 -20.51
C GLY A 83 18.66 18.47 -19.06
N HIS A 84 19.90 18.74 -18.65
CA HIS A 84 20.24 19.05 -17.26
C HIS A 84 19.66 20.40 -16.78
N ARG A 85 18.52 20.42 -16.09
CA ARG A 85 18.17 21.53 -15.20
C ARG A 85 18.42 21.13 -13.76
N SER A 86 19.07 22.02 -13.03
CA SER A 86 19.36 21.80 -11.61
C SER A 86 18.08 21.98 -10.80
N LEU A 87 17.78 21.03 -9.87
CA LEU A 87 16.75 21.20 -8.86
C LEU A 87 17.12 22.26 -7.80
N THR A 88 18.34 22.81 -7.87
CA THR A 88 18.84 23.82 -6.92
C THR A 88 17.96 25.06 -6.92
N GLU A 89 17.51 25.52 -8.09
CA GLU A 89 16.59 26.68 -8.19
C GLU A 89 15.24 26.37 -7.53
N VAL A 90 14.70 25.15 -7.71
CA VAL A 90 13.44 24.71 -7.09
C VAL A 90 13.57 24.63 -5.57
N ASP A 91 14.75 24.29 -5.05
CA ASP A 91 15.01 24.25 -3.61
C ASP A 91 15.04 25.64 -2.97
N THR A 92 15.29 26.71 -3.73
CA THR A 92 15.30 28.10 -3.24
C THR A 92 13.94 28.78 -3.29
N MET A 93 12.96 28.23 -3.99
CA MET A 93 11.60 28.79 -4.12
C MET A 93 10.90 28.86 -2.77
N SER A 94 10.04 29.85 -2.57
CA SER A 94 9.04 29.86 -1.52
C SER A 94 7.94 28.80 -1.77
N GLY A 95 7.07 28.55 -0.81
CA GLY A 95 5.93 27.63 -1.00
C GLY A 95 5.05 28.05 -2.19
N GLY A 96 4.68 29.35 -2.24
CA GLY A 96 3.83 29.87 -3.31
C GLY A 96 4.49 29.85 -4.68
N GLU A 97 5.78 30.17 -4.77
CA GLU A 97 6.54 30.04 -6.03
C GLU A 97 6.63 28.59 -6.52
N PHE A 98 6.72 27.64 -5.58
CA PHE A 98 6.72 26.22 -5.92
C PHE A 98 5.35 25.75 -6.45
N GLU A 99 4.25 26.25 -5.87
CA GLU A 99 2.90 25.99 -6.39
C GLU A 99 2.71 26.56 -7.78
N ASP A 100 3.15 27.81 -8.04
CA ASP A 100 3.10 28.44 -9.37
C ASP A 100 3.94 27.65 -10.38
N PHE A 101 5.13 27.21 -9.97
CA PHE A 101 5.99 26.36 -10.80
C PHE A 101 5.29 25.05 -11.19
N VAL A 102 4.59 24.39 -10.27
CA VAL A 102 3.82 23.17 -10.55
C VAL A 102 2.65 23.46 -11.50
N VAL A 103 1.98 24.60 -11.36
CA VAL A 103 0.94 25.06 -12.31
C VAL A 103 1.50 25.19 -13.72
N ASP A 104 2.68 25.80 -13.87
CA ASP A 104 3.33 25.98 -15.16
C ASP A 104 3.76 24.65 -15.80
N LEU A 105 4.26 23.70 -14.99
CA LEU A 105 4.55 22.34 -15.46
C LEU A 105 3.28 21.62 -15.96
N CYS A 106 2.17 21.74 -15.23
CA CYS A 106 0.88 21.19 -15.65
C CYS A 106 0.40 21.78 -16.97
N ARG A 107 0.48 23.11 -17.13
CA ARG A 107 0.10 23.82 -18.38
C ARG A 107 0.96 23.39 -19.55
N ARG A 108 2.28 23.29 -19.34
CA ARG A 108 3.23 22.81 -20.35
C ARG A 108 2.84 21.41 -20.86
N ASP A 109 2.39 20.55 -19.98
CA ASP A 109 2.01 19.18 -20.30
C ASP A 109 0.59 19.06 -20.90
N GLY A 110 -0.10 20.19 -21.16
CA GLY A 110 -1.42 20.22 -21.77
C GLY A 110 -2.58 20.02 -20.79
N CYS A 111 -2.34 20.14 -19.48
CA CYS A 111 -3.43 20.19 -18.51
C CYS A 111 -4.29 21.45 -18.70
N THR A 112 -5.60 21.34 -18.51
CA THR A 112 -6.56 22.42 -18.68
C THR A 112 -7.19 22.82 -17.35
N GLU A 113 -7.84 24.01 -17.30
CA GLU A 113 -8.50 24.53 -16.10
C GLU A 113 -7.57 24.62 -14.87
N VAL A 114 -6.24 24.68 -15.10
CA VAL A 114 -5.25 24.66 -14.02
C VAL A 114 -5.25 25.98 -13.28
N ARG A 115 -5.55 25.94 -11.98
CA ARG A 115 -5.59 27.10 -11.10
C ARG A 115 -5.08 26.79 -9.72
N ARG A 116 -4.36 27.73 -9.11
CA ARG A 116 -4.06 27.70 -7.67
C ARG A 116 -5.33 27.95 -6.88
N VAL A 117 -5.49 27.22 -5.78
CA VAL A 117 -6.60 27.36 -4.83
C VAL A 117 -6.12 27.60 -3.41
N GLY A 118 -4.82 27.64 -3.19
CA GLY A 118 -4.19 27.78 -1.89
C GLY A 118 -4.61 29.05 -1.12
N GLY A 119 -4.78 28.89 0.16
CA GLY A 119 -5.13 29.92 1.14
C GLY A 119 -5.16 29.33 2.54
N SER A 120 -5.49 30.10 3.56
CA SER A 120 -5.53 29.60 4.96
C SER A 120 -6.59 28.54 5.27
N HIS A 121 -7.42 28.15 4.28
CA HIS A 121 -8.50 27.16 4.40
C HIS A 121 -8.64 26.36 3.08
N ASP A 122 -7.52 25.83 2.58
CA ASP A 122 -7.46 25.16 1.28
C ASP A 122 -7.83 23.66 1.31
N ASP A 123 -8.27 23.12 2.48
CA ASP A 123 -8.63 21.72 2.69
C ASP A 123 -7.59 20.71 2.15
N GLY A 124 -6.31 21.12 2.08
CA GLY A 124 -5.21 20.31 1.60
C GLY A 124 -5.08 20.25 0.07
N ALA A 125 -5.65 21.23 -0.65
CA ALA A 125 -5.51 21.38 -2.09
C ALA A 125 -4.77 22.67 -2.43
N ASP A 126 -3.66 22.59 -3.16
CA ASP A 126 -2.92 23.75 -3.63
C ASP A 126 -3.25 24.09 -5.08
N VAL A 127 -3.53 23.09 -5.93
CA VAL A 127 -3.87 23.26 -7.35
C VAL A 127 -5.03 22.34 -7.73
N LEU A 128 -5.95 22.86 -8.52
CA LEU A 128 -7.00 22.12 -9.20
C LEU A 128 -6.85 22.24 -10.71
N GLY A 129 -7.31 21.22 -11.45
CA GLY A 129 -7.27 21.24 -12.91
C GLY A 129 -7.79 19.95 -13.55
N ARG A 130 -7.51 19.80 -14.84
CA ARG A 130 -7.76 18.57 -15.60
C ARG A 130 -6.51 18.09 -16.29
N LEU A 131 -6.29 16.79 -16.24
CA LEU A 131 -5.25 16.12 -17.00
C LEU A 131 -5.54 16.18 -18.52
N PRO A 132 -4.54 15.97 -19.38
CA PRO A 132 -4.73 15.93 -20.83
C PRO A 132 -5.73 14.85 -21.30
N ASP A 133 -5.94 13.81 -20.50
CA ASP A 133 -6.92 12.74 -20.75
C ASP A 133 -8.36 13.10 -20.28
N GLY A 134 -8.58 14.32 -19.77
CA GLY A 134 -9.86 14.84 -19.32
C GLY A 134 -10.22 14.58 -17.87
N ARG A 135 -9.49 13.73 -17.14
CA ARG A 135 -9.74 13.46 -15.73
C ARG A 135 -9.48 14.70 -14.88
N SER A 136 -10.39 14.98 -13.94
CA SER A 136 -10.21 16.04 -12.95
C SER A 136 -9.13 15.68 -11.94
N MET A 137 -8.35 16.67 -11.48
CA MET A 137 -7.24 16.44 -10.57
C MET A 137 -7.19 17.47 -9.44
N VAL A 138 -6.69 17.02 -8.28
CA VAL A 138 -6.22 17.85 -7.17
C VAL A 138 -4.75 17.60 -6.93
N ILE A 139 -3.99 18.66 -6.71
CA ILE A 139 -2.56 18.57 -6.42
C ILE A 139 -2.29 19.23 -5.08
N GLN A 140 -1.50 18.55 -4.23
CA GLN A 140 -0.87 19.13 -3.05
C GLN A 140 0.62 19.27 -3.28
N CYS A 141 1.16 20.44 -2.97
CA CYS A 141 2.56 20.83 -3.16
C CYS A 141 3.22 21.00 -1.79
N LYS A 142 4.32 20.29 -1.54
CA LYS A 142 5.09 20.49 -0.31
C LYS A 142 6.55 20.71 -0.63
N ARG A 143 6.99 21.96 -0.46
CA ARG A 143 8.40 22.32 -0.55
C ARG A 143 9.07 22.14 0.82
N TYR A 144 9.77 21.05 0.95
CA TYR A 144 10.55 20.74 2.17
C TYR A 144 12.05 20.69 1.85
N SER A 145 12.86 20.86 2.89
CA SER A 145 14.30 20.60 2.79
C SER A 145 14.55 19.19 2.25
N PRO A 146 15.57 19.00 1.39
CA PRO A 146 15.94 17.69 0.88
C PRO A 146 16.15 16.61 1.94
N LYS A 147 16.52 16.98 3.16
CA LYS A 147 16.68 16.06 4.31
C LYS A 147 15.37 15.66 5.00
N SER A 148 14.28 16.39 4.78
CA SER A 148 12.96 16.08 5.30
C SER A 148 12.33 14.93 4.54
N ARG A 149 11.22 14.37 5.07
CA ARG A 149 10.42 13.35 4.40
C ARG A 149 8.94 13.58 4.63
N ILE A 150 8.13 13.26 3.62
CA ILE A 150 6.67 13.38 3.70
C ILE A 150 6.11 12.23 4.53
N PRO A 151 5.44 12.49 5.66
CA PRO A 151 4.78 11.47 6.46
C PRO A 151 3.44 11.05 5.83
N SER A 152 2.94 9.86 6.18
CA SER A 152 1.67 9.32 5.64
C SER A 152 0.43 10.16 6.01
N ARG A 153 0.51 11.00 7.04
CA ARG A 153 -0.57 11.93 7.39
C ARG A 153 -0.87 12.88 6.22
N GLU A 154 0.15 13.49 5.63
CA GLU A 154 -0.05 14.47 4.54
C GLU A 154 -0.65 13.82 3.28
N VAL A 155 -0.31 12.56 2.99
CA VAL A 155 -0.97 11.82 1.90
C VAL A 155 -2.44 11.56 2.22
N ARG A 156 -2.80 11.28 3.48
CA ARG A 156 -4.20 11.11 3.89
C ARG A 156 -4.99 12.43 3.82
N ASP A 157 -4.35 13.55 4.15
CA ASP A 157 -4.97 14.88 4.05
C ASP A 157 -5.34 15.16 2.56
N LEU A 158 -4.44 14.86 1.62
CA LEU A 158 -4.73 14.94 0.18
C LEU A 158 -5.86 13.99 -0.27
N LEU A 159 -5.97 12.79 0.31
CA LEU A 159 -7.10 11.91 0.02
C LEU A 159 -8.43 12.51 0.50
N GLY A 160 -8.42 13.24 1.61
CA GLY A 160 -9.56 14.04 2.06
C GLY A 160 -9.93 15.11 1.04
N ALA A 161 -8.96 15.87 0.53
CA ALA A 161 -9.14 16.86 -0.52
C ALA A 161 -9.73 16.25 -1.80
N ARG A 162 -9.23 15.09 -2.25
CA ARG A 162 -9.78 14.36 -3.41
C ARG A 162 -11.28 14.10 -3.27
N VAL A 163 -11.73 13.67 -2.10
CA VAL A 163 -13.15 13.42 -1.81
C VAL A 163 -13.94 14.72 -1.73
N HIS A 164 -13.40 15.74 -1.05
CA HIS A 164 -14.05 17.05 -0.89
C HIS A 164 -14.31 17.71 -2.25
N PHE A 165 -13.30 17.77 -3.11
CA PHE A 165 -13.41 18.38 -4.45
C PHE A 165 -14.04 17.46 -5.51
N LYS A 166 -14.34 16.19 -5.16
CA LYS A 166 -14.94 15.18 -6.04
C LYS A 166 -14.17 15.00 -7.35
N VAL A 167 -12.84 14.92 -7.26
CA VAL A 167 -11.96 14.77 -8.42
C VAL A 167 -11.49 13.34 -8.62
N ASP A 168 -11.14 13.00 -9.85
CA ASP A 168 -10.74 11.65 -10.25
C ASP A 168 -9.35 11.27 -9.72
N VAL A 169 -8.41 12.21 -9.76
CA VAL A 169 -6.99 11.95 -9.50
C VAL A 169 -6.46 12.87 -8.40
N ALA A 170 -5.72 12.29 -7.45
CA ALA A 170 -4.95 13.01 -6.46
C ALA A 170 -3.46 12.91 -6.78
N ILE A 171 -2.74 14.04 -6.75
CA ILE A 171 -1.33 14.14 -7.07
C ILE A 171 -0.61 14.84 -5.92
N PHE A 172 0.44 14.24 -5.39
CA PHE A 172 1.28 14.84 -4.36
C PHE A 172 2.64 15.20 -4.94
N VAL A 173 3.01 16.45 -4.95
CA VAL A 173 4.29 16.94 -5.51
C VAL A 173 5.18 17.48 -4.38
N THR A 174 6.43 17.02 -4.33
CA THR A 174 7.36 17.47 -3.31
C THR A 174 8.81 17.58 -3.79
N THR A 175 9.56 18.48 -3.18
CA THR A 175 11.02 18.64 -3.37
C THR A 175 11.83 17.59 -2.58
N THR A 176 11.18 16.71 -1.82
CA THR A 176 11.85 15.68 -1.01
C THR A 176 11.33 14.28 -1.36
N TYR A 177 11.46 13.33 -0.44
CA TYR A 177 11.00 11.95 -0.60
C TYR A 177 9.92 11.60 0.42
N PHE A 178 9.17 10.57 0.13
CA PHE A 178 8.17 10.02 1.03
C PHE A 178 8.80 9.06 2.04
N THR A 179 8.20 8.91 3.21
CA THR A 179 8.51 7.78 4.09
C THR A 179 7.94 6.49 3.49
N GLY A 180 8.48 5.33 3.86
CA GLY A 180 7.95 4.05 3.37
C GLY A 180 6.45 3.84 3.66
N PRO A 181 5.92 4.20 4.86
CA PRO A 181 4.47 4.19 5.10
C PRO A 181 3.68 5.14 4.20
N SER A 182 4.21 6.33 3.94
CA SER A 182 3.59 7.34 3.07
C SER A 182 3.48 6.85 1.62
N GLU A 183 4.56 6.28 1.11
CA GLU A 183 4.62 5.68 -0.22
C GLU A 183 3.58 4.55 -0.39
N ARG A 184 3.51 3.63 0.59
CA ARG A 184 2.49 2.57 0.56
C ARG A 184 1.07 3.13 0.57
N THR A 185 0.81 4.16 1.38
CA THR A 185 -0.51 4.82 1.40
C THR A 185 -0.84 5.43 0.05
N ALA A 186 0.11 6.10 -0.62
CA ALA A 186 -0.08 6.68 -1.94
C ALA A 186 -0.40 5.61 -2.99
N VAL A 187 0.40 4.55 -3.07
CA VAL A 187 0.21 3.45 -4.03
C VAL A 187 -1.12 2.74 -3.83
N GLN A 188 -1.47 2.41 -2.59
CA GLN A 188 -2.73 1.71 -2.26
C GLN A 188 -3.99 2.51 -2.63
N ASN A 189 -3.90 3.84 -2.63
CA ASN A 189 -5.04 4.72 -2.91
C ASN A 189 -4.97 5.39 -4.29
N GLY A 190 -4.04 4.99 -5.15
CA GLY A 190 -3.90 5.53 -6.50
C GLY A 190 -3.49 7.01 -6.55
N VAL A 191 -2.77 7.49 -5.52
CA VAL A 191 -2.20 8.83 -5.50
C VAL A 191 -0.92 8.85 -6.34
N ILE A 192 -0.81 9.77 -7.27
CA ILE A 192 0.42 10.00 -8.04
C ILE A 192 1.42 10.73 -7.14
N ALA A 193 2.43 10.02 -6.66
CA ALA A 193 3.44 10.55 -5.76
C ALA A 193 4.68 11.02 -6.54
N VAL A 194 4.78 12.32 -6.78
CA VAL A 194 5.90 12.98 -7.45
C VAL A 194 6.92 13.42 -6.41
N HIS A 195 7.93 12.60 -6.17
CA HIS A 195 9.05 12.92 -5.30
C HIS A 195 10.17 13.66 -6.07
N ARG A 196 11.23 14.02 -5.37
CA ARG A 196 12.35 14.81 -5.89
C ARG A 196 12.88 14.35 -7.25
N ASP A 197 13.16 13.06 -7.43
CA ASP A 197 13.70 12.56 -8.70
C ASP A 197 12.66 12.66 -9.83
N HIS A 198 11.39 12.34 -9.53
CA HIS A 198 10.29 12.49 -10.48
C HIS A 198 10.06 13.96 -10.84
N LEU A 199 10.16 14.86 -9.86
CA LEU A 199 10.06 16.30 -10.09
C LEU A 199 11.19 16.78 -10.99
N GLY A 200 12.42 16.28 -10.80
CA GLY A 200 13.55 16.56 -11.67
C GLY A 200 13.31 16.13 -13.11
N LEU A 201 12.77 14.94 -13.31
CA LEU A 201 12.42 14.43 -14.63
C LEU A 201 11.28 15.24 -15.27
N TRP A 202 10.25 15.56 -14.49
CA TRP A 202 9.14 16.40 -14.93
C TRP A 202 9.60 17.78 -15.36
N ASN A 203 10.43 18.42 -14.54
CA ASN A 203 11.06 19.72 -14.88
C ASN A 203 11.89 19.64 -16.16
N ASN A 204 12.52 18.50 -16.44
CA ASN A 204 13.33 18.27 -17.63
C ASN A 204 12.54 17.80 -18.87
N GLY A 205 11.21 17.90 -18.86
CA GLY A 205 10.39 17.68 -20.04
C GLY A 205 9.64 16.33 -20.09
N VAL A 206 9.78 15.46 -19.08
CA VAL A 206 8.93 14.28 -18.93
C VAL A 206 7.50 14.73 -18.64
N SER A 207 6.50 14.06 -19.21
CA SER A 207 5.11 14.42 -18.96
C SER A 207 4.59 13.86 -17.64
N LEU A 208 3.64 14.57 -17.01
CA LEU A 208 2.97 14.14 -15.79
C LEU A 208 2.28 12.77 -15.94
N LEU A 209 1.69 12.49 -17.11
CA LEU A 209 1.07 11.20 -17.38
C LEU A 209 2.07 10.05 -17.38
N SER A 210 3.28 10.27 -17.92
CA SER A 210 4.36 9.26 -17.84
C SER A 210 4.79 8.97 -16.40
N LEU A 211 4.77 9.97 -15.52
CA LEU A 211 5.06 9.79 -14.09
C LEU A 211 4.03 8.92 -13.39
N SER A 212 2.77 8.93 -13.82
CA SER A 212 1.72 8.10 -13.23
C SER A 212 1.97 6.61 -13.42
N GLU A 213 2.68 6.21 -14.48
CA GLU A 213 3.02 4.81 -14.77
C GLU A 213 4.06 4.23 -13.80
N VAL A 214 4.86 5.09 -13.17
CA VAL A 214 5.94 4.70 -12.24
C VAL A 214 5.64 5.09 -10.80
N ASN A 215 4.40 5.43 -10.50
CA ASN A 215 3.97 5.87 -9.19
C ASN A 215 4.44 4.92 -8.07
N GLY A 216 5.17 5.45 -7.11
CA GLY A 216 5.76 4.68 -6.01
C GLY A 216 6.93 3.77 -6.41
N ALA A 217 7.26 3.64 -7.70
CA ALA A 217 8.29 2.74 -8.17
C ALA A 217 9.69 3.22 -7.78
N GLY A 218 10.44 2.35 -7.13
CA GLY A 218 11.83 2.59 -6.76
C GLY A 218 12.07 3.47 -5.54
N GLN A 219 11.08 4.10 -4.95
CA GLN A 219 11.25 4.91 -3.74
C GLN A 219 11.63 4.09 -2.51
N GLY A 220 11.09 2.88 -2.38
CA GLY A 220 11.43 1.94 -1.33
C GLY A 220 12.71 1.13 -1.60
N ASP A 221 13.31 1.26 -2.77
CA ASP A 221 14.49 0.51 -3.18
C ASP A 221 15.71 0.85 -2.30
N ARG A 222 16.49 -0.18 -1.93
CA ARG A 222 17.73 -0.02 -1.14
C ARG A 222 18.74 0.88 -1.85
N ARG A 223 18.87 0.78 -3.19
CA ARG A 223 19.78 1.61 -4.00
C ARG A 223 19.36 3.07 -4.00
N HIS A 224 18.07 3.34 -4.06
CA HIS A 224 17.53 4.68 -3.98
C HIS A 224 17.82 5.31 -2.63
N ARG A 225 17.57 4.58 -1.54
CA ARG A 225 17.91 5.01 -0.17
C ARG A 225 19.41 5.22 0.05
N ALA A 226 20.25 4.37 -0.54
CA ALA A 226 21.71 4.54 -0.46
C ALA A 226 22.17 5.82 -1.16
N ARG A 227 21.72 6.09 -2.37
CA ARG A 227 22.01 7.36 -3.11
C ARG A 227 21.51 8.58 -2.35
N TRP A 228 20.33 8.49 -1.75
CA TRP A 228 19.79 9.57 -0.93
C TRP A 228 20.71 9.89 0.24
N LYS A 229 21.17 8.89 0.98
CA LYS A 229 22.13 9.06 2.09
C LYS A 229 23.45 9.70 1.64
N GLU A 230 23.98 9.21 0.54
CA GLU A 230 25.23 9.74 -0.03
C GLU A 230 25.14 11.21 -0.42
N THR A 231 23.94 11.66 -0.86
CA THR A 231 23.73 13.03 -1.36
C THR A 231 23.37 14.01 -0.24
N TYR A 232 22.64 13.58 0.81
CA TYR A 232 21.99 14.50 1.74
C TYR A 232 22.22 14.22 3.23
N GLU A 233 22.81 13.08 3.61
CA GLU A 233 23.25 12.76 4.98
C GLU A 233 24.77 12.75 5.08
#